data_45a7fb21c481267b8ffa50f46b16fec0
#
_entry.id   45a7fb21c481267b8ffa50f46b16fec0
#
_cell.length_a   1.000
_cell.length_b   1.000
_cell.length_c   1.000
_cell.angle_alpha   90.00
_cell.angle_beta   90.00
_cell.angle_gamma   90.00
#
_symmetry.space_group_name_H-M   'P 1'
#
loop_
_entity.id
_entity.type
_entity.pdbx_description
1 polymer ?
#
loop_
_entity_poly.entity_id
_entity_poly.type
_entity_poly.pdbx_seq_one_letter_code
_entity_poly.pdbx_strand_id
1 'polypeptide(L)'
;VQYFKVMSGKVHEGDDLTNADRGSKERMAQLFVCAGANRIPVQELVAGDIGCTVKLKDVKTGNTLNGKDCENRFNFIKYPNAKYSRAIKPVNEADVEKMMVILNRMREEDPTWEVEQSKELKQTIVHGQGEFHLRTLKWRLENNEKLPVKYDCLLYTSPSPRDISG
;
A
#
# COMPACT_ATOMS: atom_id res chain seq x y z
N VAL A 1 -4.18 10.81 0.96
CA VAL A 1 -3.02 11.68 0.68
C VAL A 1 -1.95 10.84 0.02
N GLN A 2 -1.43 11.31 -1.11
CA GLN A 2 -0.34 10.66 -1.83
C GLN A 2 0.83 11.63 -1.92
N TYR A 3 2.00 11.14 -1.54
CA TYR A 3 3.26 11.89 -1.61
C TYR A 3 3.95 11.61 -2.93
N PHE A 4 4.58 12.62 -3.48
CA PHE A 4 5.38 12.50 -4.70
C PHE A 4 6.59 13.42 -4.65
N LYS A 5 7.63 13.07 -5.40
CA LYS A 5 8.81 13.91 -5.61
C LYS A 5 8.81 14.39 -7.06
N VAL A 6 9.02 15.68 -7.27
CA VAL A 6 9.23 16.26 -8.59
C VAL A 6 10.67 15.96 -9.03
N MET A 7 10.84 15.14 -10.05
CA MET A 7 12.17 14.73 -10.54
C MET A 7 12.73 15.68 -11.58
N SER A 8 11.89 16.26 -12.42
CA SER A 8 12.28 17.25 -13.41
C SER A 8 11.12 18.20 -13.71
N GLY A 9 11.45 19.42 -14.16
CA GLY A 9 10.45 20.42 -14.52
C GLY A 9 9.71 20.98 -13.30
N LYS A 10 8.44 21.26 -13.53
CA LYS A 10 7.53 21.87 -12.56
C LYS A 10 6.15 21.22 -12.65
N VAL A 11 5.42 21.24 -11.57
CA VAL A 11 4.01 20.84 -11.50
C VAL A 11 3.20 21.96 -10.88
N HIS A 12 2.06 22.29 -11.49
CA HIS A 12 1.13 23.30 -10.99
C HIS A 12 -0.18 22.67 -10.53
N GLU A 13 -0.85 23.36 -9.66
CA GLU A 13 -2.23 23.02 -9.32
C GLU A 13 -3.11 23.02 -10.58
N GLY A 14 -3.88 21.96 -10.77
CA GLY A 14 -4.74 21.79 -11.95
C GLY A 14 -4.10 21.10 -13.15
N ASP A 15 -2.80 20.78 -13.10
CA ASP A 15 -2.13 20.07 -14.20
C ASP A 15 -2.70 18.66 -14.40
N ASP A 16 -2.80 18.27 -15.67
CA ASP A 16 -3.15 16.92 -16.08
C ASP A 16 -1.87 16.15 -16.40
N LEU A 17 -1.63 15.08 -15.67
CA LEU A 17 -0.49 14.19 -15.81
C LEU A 17 -0.92 12.82 -16.32
N THR A 18 0.00 12.12 -16.97
CA THR A 18 -0.21 10.73 -17.40
C THR A 18 0.59 9.78 -16.52
N ASN A 19 -0.07 8.77 -15.98
CA ASN A 19 0.60 7.67 -15.27
C ASN A 19 1.28 6.76 -16.30
N ALA A 20 2.61 6.79 -16.35
CA ALA A 20 3.40 6.03 -17.30
C ALA A 20 3.31 4.50 -17.09
N ASP A 21 2.95 4.07 -15.89
CA ASP A 21 2.85 2.65 -15.53
C ASP A 21 1.49 2.05 -15.87
N ARG A 22 0.43 2.87 -15.84
CA ARG A 22 -0.95 2.42 -15.98
C ARG A 22 -1.67 3.03 -17.19
N GLY A 23 -1.09 4.04 -17.83
CA GLY A 23 -1.70 4.74 -18.95
C GLY A 23 -2.89 5.65 -18.58
N SER A 24 -3.20 5.80 -17.29
CA SER A 24 -4.30 6.61 -16.82
C SER A 24 -3.94 8.09 -16.75
N LYS A 25 -4.94 8.95 -16.95
CA LYS A 25 -4.78 10.40 -16.77
C LYS A 25 -5.20 10.80 -15.37
N GLU A 26 -4.35 11.58 -14.71
CA GLU A 26 -4.52 12.05 -13.35
C GLU A 26 -4.46 13.57 -13.30
N ARG A 27 -5.37 14.17 -12.57
CA ARG A 27 -5.38 15.61 -12.37
C ARG A 27 -4.86 16.00 -11.00
N MET A 28 -3.86 16.86 -10.96
CA MET A 28 -3.27 17.41 -9.73
C MET A 28 -4.15 18.55 -9.21
N ALA A 29 -5.34 18.18 -8.68
CA ALA A 29 -6.38 19.14 -8.31
C ALA A 29 -5.93 20.11 -7.22
N GLN A 30 -5.10 19.66 -6.29
CA GLN A 30 -4.54 20.47 -5.21
C GLN A 30 -3.13 20.00 -4.89
N LEU A 31 -2.24 20.93 -4.63
CA LEU A 31 -0.87 20.67 -4.22
C LEU A 31 -0.62 21.17 -2.81
N PHE A 32 0.11 20.37 -2.04
CA PHE A 32 0.49 20.71 -0.67
C PHE A 32 1.95 20.35 -0.41
N VAL A 33 2.55 21.09 0.51
CA VAL A 33 3.75 20.67 1.25
C VAL A 33 3.30 20.25 2.64
N CYS A 34 3.76 19.10 3.10
CA CYS A 34 3.37 18.57 4.39
C CYS A 34 4.46 18.80 5.44
N ALA A 35 4.09 19.45 6.54
CA ALA A 35 4.92 19.61 7.73
C ALA A 35 4.27 18.82 8.88
N GLY A 36 4.66 17.56 9.03
CA GLY A 36 3.98 16.63 9.94
C GLY A 36 2.52 16.41 9.53
N ALA A 37 1.59 16.70 10.43
CA ALA A 37 0.15 16.59 10.16
C ALA A 37 -0.42 17.81 9.39
N ASN A 38 0.30 18.90 9.32
CA ASN A 38 -0.15 20.14 8.68
C ASN A 38 0.13 20.10 7.18
N ARG A 39 -0.88 20.47 6.40
CA ARG A 39 -0.81 20.60 4.95
C ARG A 39 -0.84 22.08 4.57
N ILE A 40 0.22 22.54 3.94
CA ILE A 40 0.36 23.91 3.47
C ILE A 40 0.07 23.91 1.98
N PRO A 41 -1.01 24.56 1.51
CA PRO A 41 -1.32 24.62 0.08
C PRO A 41 -0.25 25.43 -0.67
N VAL A 42 0.12 24.93 -1.85
CA VAL A 42 1.07 25.59 -2.76
C VAL A 42 0.52 25.53 -4.18
N GLN A 43 0.87 26.52 -5.00
CA GLN A 43 0.43 26.57 -6.39
C GLN A 43 1.36 25.84 -7.35
N GLU A 44 2.65 25.77 -7.01
CA GLU A 44 3.70 25.18 -7.83
C GLU A 44 4.68 24.39 -6.97
N LEU A 45 5.21 23.30 -7.51
CA LEU A 45 6.35 22.55 -7.00
C LEU A 45 7.37 22.36 -8.12
N VAL A 46 8.65 22.48 -7.78
CA VAL A 46 9.76 22.40 -8.74
C VAL A 46 10.60 21.14 -8.54
N ALA A 47 11.44 20.82 -9.51
CA ALA A 47 12.36 19.69 -9.45
C ALA A 47 13.17 19.68 -8.15
N GLY A 48 13.13 18.55 -7.43
CA GLY A 48 13.72 18.36 -6.11
C GLY A 48 12.72 18.43 -4.96
N ASP A 49 11.60 19.10 -5.13
CA ASP A 49 10.57 19.22 -4.10
C ASP A 49 9.83 17.90 -3.85
N ILE A 50 9.42 17.73 -2.60
CA ILE A 50 8.50 16.66 -2.18
C ILE A 50 7.18 17.32 -1.80
N GLY A 51 6.16 16.98 -2.55
CA GLY A 51 4.80 17.44 -2.29
C GLY A 51 3.84 16.31 -1.99
N CYS A 52 2.62 16.68 -1.71
CA CYS A 52 1.52 15.75 -1.62
C CYS A 52 0.26 16.30 -2.29
N THR A 53 -0.58 15.37 -2.70
CA THR A 53 -1.88 15.68 -3.31
C THR A 53 -2.96 14.74 -2.79
N VAL A 54 -4.18 15.03 -3.14
CA VAL A 54 -5.35 14.23 -2.76
C VAL A 54 -6.16 13.86 -4.00
N LYS A 55 -6.98 12.81 -3.87
CA LYS A 55 -7.97 12.40 -4.89
C LYS A 55 -7.38 11.91 -6.23
N LEU A 56 -6.14 11.42 -6.27
CA LEU A 56 -5.70 10.65 -7.41
C LEU A 56 -6.48 9.33 -7.48
N LYS A 57 -6.88 8.90 -8.68
CA LYS A 57 -7.80 7.78 -8.87
C LYS A 57 -7.06 6.45 -8.99
N ASP A 58 -6.01 6.41 -9.78
CA ASP A 58 -5.35 5.17 -10.19
C ASP A 58 -3.82 5.25 -10.07
N VAL A 59 -3.34 5.88 -9.01
CA VAL A 59 -1.90 5.99 -8.73
C VAL A 59 -1.55 5.14 -7.52
N LYS A 60 -0.52 4.30 -7.68
CA LYS A 60 0.04 3.47 -6.62
C LYS A 60 1.48 3.87 -6.30
N THR A 61 1.95 3.44 -5.13
CA THR A 61 3.35 3.62 -4.73
C THR A 61 4.29 3.07 -5.79
N GLY A 62 5.28 3.88 -6.19
CA GLY A 62 6.25 3.53 -7.22
C GLY A 62 5.85 3.89 -8.66
N ASN A 63 4.64 4.42 -8.89
CA ASN A 63 4.25 4.88 -10.21
C ASN A 63 4.95 6.20 -10.61
N THR A 64 5.11 6.38 -11.90
CA THR A 64 5.67 7.59 -12.51
C THR A 64 4.57 8.40 -13.19
N LEU A 65 4.48 9.68 -12.84
CA LEU A 65 3.55 10.63 -13.46
C LEU A 65 4.33 11.58 -14.37
N ASN A 66 3.90 11.71 -15.62
CA ASN A 66 4.54 12.53 -16.64
C ASN A 66 3.64 13.66 -17.11
N GLY A 67 4.26 14.80 -17.47
CA GLY A 67 3.64 15.84 -18.27
C GLY A 67 3.40 15.38 -19.72
N LYS A 68 2.80 16.25 -20.53
CA LYS A 68 2.34 15.91 -21.89
C LYS A 68 3.47 15.47 -22.85
N ASP A 69 4.67 15.99 -22.65
CA ASP A 69 5.80 15.81 -23.58
C ASP A 69 6.90 14.91 -22.99
N CYS A 70 6.59 14.12 -21.99
CA CYS A 70 7.54 13.27 -21.30
C CYS A 70 7.02 11.84 -21.26
N GLU A 71 7.86 10.88 -21.67
CA GLU A 71 7.56 9.44 -21.62
C GLU A 71 8.49 8.68 -20.68
N ASN A 72 9.19 9.39 -19.80
CA ASN A 72 10.12 8.77 -18.87
C ASN A 72 9.37 7.90 -17.86
N ARG A 73 9.99 6.76 -17.53
CA ARG A 73 9.47 5.83 -16.52
C ARG A 73 10.60 5.38 -15.62
N PHE A 74 10.42 5.48 -14.32
CA PHE A 74 11.36 4.95 -13.36
C PHE A 74 11.15 3.44 -13.18
N ASN A 75 12.25 2.73 -12.97
CA ASN A 75 12.17 1.31 -12.65
C ASN A 75 11.47 1.09 -11.32
N PHE A 76 10.68 0.03 -11.25
CA PHE A 76 10.02 -0.38 -10.01
C PHE A 76 11.07 -0.69 -8.93
N ILE A 77 10.83 -0.21 -7.72
CA ILE A 77 11.65 -0.55 -6.56
C ILE A 77 11.38 -2.02 -6.22
N LYS A 78 12.43 -2.84 -6.17
CA LYS A 78 12.32 -4.21 -5.67
C LYS A 78 12.30 -4.18 -4.15
N TYR A 79 11.14 -4.43 -3.58
CA TYR A 79 11.01 -4.61 -2.14
C TYR A 79 11.49 -6.00 -1.73
N PRO A 80 12.04 -6.15 -0.51
CA PRO A 80 12.41 -7.46 0.00
C PRO A 80 11.18 -8.34 0.17
N ASN A 81 11.32 -9.62 -0.15
CA ASN A 81 10.26 -10.59 0.05
C ASN A 81 9.92 -10.73 1.54
N ALA A 82 8.66 -10.91 1.83
CA ALA A 82 8.19 -11.17 3.18
C ALA A 82 8.73 -12.52 3.69
N LYS A 83 9.24 -12.54 4.94
CA LYS A 83 9.90 -13.71 5.53
C LYS A 83 9.17 -14.27 6.75
N TYR A 84 8.19 -13.57 7.25
CA TYR A 84 7.46 -13.93 8.46
C TYR A 84 5.96 -13.86 8.22
N SER A 85 5.25 -14.94 8.54
CA SER A 85 3.84 -15.08 8.24
C SER A 85 3.03 -15.46 9.49
N ARG A 86 1.84 -14.89 9.61
CA ARG A 86 0.87 -15.22 10.65
C ARG A 86 -0.54 -15.19 10.07
N ALA A 87 -1.39 -16.07 10.58
CA ALA A 87 -2.81 -15.93 10.36
C ALA A 87 -3.36 -14.80 11.23
N ILE A 88 -4.24 -13.97 10.66
CA ILE A 88 -4.88 -12.86 11.35
C ILE A 88 -6.40 -13.02 11.29
N LYS A 89 -7.07 -12.74 12.38
CA LYS A 89 -8.53 -12.68 12.44
C LYS A 89 -9.00 -11.54 13.33
N PRO A 90 -10.15 -10.93 13.04
CA PRO A 90 -10.73 -9.96 13.94
C PRO A 90 -11.24 -10.67 15.21
N VAL A 91 -11.34 -9.94 16.32
CA VAL A 91 -11.93 -10.46 17.55
C VAL A 91 -13.43 -10.75 17.35
N ASN A 92 -14.10 -9.89 16.56
CA ASN A 92 -15.48 -10.09 16.16
C ASN A 92 -15.53 -10.57 14.71
N GLU A 93 -16.10 -11.74 14.48
CA GLU A 93 -16.17 -12.36 13.14
C GLU A 93 -16.94 -11.51 12.10
N ALA A 94 -17.86 -10.66 12.54
CA ALA A 94 -18.57 -9.73 11.66
C ALA A 94 -17.65 -8.68 11.01
N ASP A 95 -16.46 -8.45 11.56
CA ASP A 95 -15.51 -7.44 11.08
C ASP A 95 -14.51 -7.95 10.03
N VAL A 96 -14.65 -9.19 9.54
CA VAL A 96 -13.72 -9.79 8.56
C VAL A 96 -13.61 -8.94 7.30
N GLU A 97 -14.73 -8.51 6.71
CA GLU A 97 -14.72 -7.69 5.50
C GLU A 97 -14.06 -6.32 5.75
N LYS A 98 -14.40 -5.69 6.87
CA LYS A 98 -13.78 -4.43 7.29
C LYS A 98 -12.27 -4.57 7.46
N MET A 99 -11.83 -5.66 8.10
CA MET A 99 -10.41 -5.98 8.26
C MET A 99 -9.72 -6.09 6.89
N MET A 100 -10.31 -6.80 5.94
CA MET A 100 -9.73 -6.97 4.59
C MET A 100 -9.59 -5.64 3.85
N VAL A 101 -10.59 -4.76 3.92
CA VAL A 101 -10.52 -3.42 3.31
C VAL A 101 -9.37 -2.61 3.91
N ILE A 102 -9.23 -2.64 5.24
CA ILE A 102 -8.16 -1.91 5.93
C ILE A 102 -6.79 -2.48 5.59
N LEU A 103 -6.63 -3.82 5.62
CA LEU A 103 -5.37 -4.48 5.28
C LEU A 103 -4.91 -4.18 3.84
N ASN A 104 -5.83 -4.20 2.88
CA ASN A 104 -5.52 -3.85 1.49
C ASN A 104 -5.08 -2.40 1.35
N ARG A 105 -5.74 -1.46 2.04
CA ARG A 105 -5.32 -0.06 2.08
C ARG A 105 -3.93 0.11 2.68
N MET A 106 -3.65 -0.57 3.80
CA MET A 106 -2.34 -0.51 4.45
C MET A 106 -1.23 -1.11 3.59
N ARG A 107 -1.54 -2.15 2.79
CA ARG A 107 -0.62 -2.71 1.80
C ARG A 107 -0.26 -1.71 0.69
N GLU A 108 -1.18 -0.83 0.30
CA GLU A 108 -0.88 0.24 -0.67
C GLU A 108 0.07 1.29 -0.08
N GLU A 109 0.00 1.52 1.23
CA GLU A 109 0.91 2.44 1.94
C GLU A 109 2.31 1.84 2.13
N ASP A 110 2.38 0.54 2.41
CA ASP A 110 3.63 -0.20 2.66
C ASP A 110 3.66 -1.49 1.84
N PRO A 111 4.33 -1.49 0.67
CA PRO A 111 4.41 -2.65 -0.21
C PRO A 111 5.32 -3.78 0.30
N THR A 112 5.94 -3.65 1.48
CA THR A 112 6.83 -4.68 2.04
C THR A 112 6.08 -5.81 2.75
N TRP A 113 4.78 -5.71 2.85
CA TRP A 113 3.95 -6.78 3.35
C TRP A 113 2.84 -7.19 2.39
N GLU A 114 2.39 -8.41 2.57
CA GLU A 114 1.39 -9.01 1.71
C GLU A 114 0.23 -9.58 2.54
N VAL A 115 -0.93 -9.65 1.92
CA VAL A 115 -2.13 -10.25 2.50
C VAL A 115 -2.62 -11.32 1.57
N GLU A 116 -2.75 -12.53 2.07
CA GLU A 116 -3.27 -13.69 1.35
C GLU A 116 -4.54 -14.18 2.03
N GLN A 117 -5.54 -14.51 1.24
CA GLN A 117 -6.74 -15.15 1.71
C GLN A 117 -6.77 -16.61 1.24
N SER A 118 -6.45 -17.54 2.13
CA SER A 118 -6.55 -18.96 1.86
C SER A 118 -8.02 -19.40 1.93
N LYS A 119 -8.59 -19.74 0.79
CA LYS A 119 -9.97 -20.26 0.71
C LYS A 119 -10.09 -21.66 1.30
N GLU A 120 -9.07 -22.49 1.13
CA GLU A 120 -9.03 -23.86 1.63
C GLU A 120 -9.00 -23.91 3.15
N LEU A 121 -8.14 -23.09 3.75
CA LEU A 121 -7.95 -23.05 5.21
C LEU A 121 -8.87 -22.05 5.90
N LYS A 122 -9.64 -21.27 5.14
CA LYS A 122 -10.49 -20.17 5.62
C LYS A 122 -9.73 -19.22 6.55
N GLN A 123 -8.47 -18.99 6.23
CA GLN A 123 -7.60 -18.08 6.97
C GLN A 123 -7.20 -16.88 6.12
N THR A 124 -7.09 -15.73 6.76
CA THR A 124 -6.38 -14.58 6.23
C THR A 124 -4.97 -14.61 6.78
N ILE A 125 -3.98 -14.61 5.90
CA ILE A 125 -2.56 -14.68 6.25
C ILE A 125 -1.92 -13.33 5.90
N VAL A 126 -1.15 -12.80 6.84
CA VAL A 126 -0.32 -11.62 6.61
C VAL A 126 1.14 -12.01 6.63
N HIS A 127 1.86 -11.54 5.62
CA HIS A 127 3.29 -11.78 5.44
C HIS A 127 4.03 -10.45 5.63
N GLY A 128 5.07 -10.45 6.42
CA GLY A 128 5.87 -9.28 6.71
C GLY A 128 7.37 -9.60 6.80
N GLN A 129 8.18 -8.59 7.09
CA GLN A 129 9.63 -8.71 7.16
C GLN A 129 10.10 -9.40 8.44
N GLY A 130 9.28 -9.41 9.48
CA GLY A 130 9.59 -10.04 10.76
C GLY A 130 8.47 -9.85 11.77
N GLU A 131 8.66 -10.42 12.97
CA GLU A 131 7.67 -10.35 14.04
C GLU A 131 7.31 -8.92 14.43
N PHE A 132 8.30 -8.05 14.55
CA PHE A 132 8.08 -6.65 14.92
C PHE A 132 7.22 -5.92 13.88
N HIS A 133 7.42 -6.21 12.60
CA HIS A 133 6.61 -5.64 11.53
C HIS A 133 5.12 -6.00 11.70
N LEU A 134 4.83 -7.27 12.01
CA LEU A 134 3.45 -7.70 12.25
C LEU A 134 2.89 -7.17 13.58
N ARG A 135 3.71 -6.97 14.61
CA ARG A 135 3.29 -6.29 15.84
C ARG A 135 2.87 -4.85 15.58
N THR A 136 3.62 -4.13 14.74
CA THR A 136 3.29 -2.76 14.32
C THR A 136 1.97 -2.74 13.55
N LEU A 137 1.71 -3.73 12.67
CA LEU A 137 0.44 -3.87 11.99
C LEU A 137 -0.72 -3.99 12.96
N LYS A 138 -0.60 -4.93 13.89
CA LYS A 138 -1.63 -5.14 14.91
C LYS A 138 -1.90 -3.87 15.70
N TRP A 139 -0.84 -3.20 16.13
CA TRP A 139 -0.96 -1.94 16.85
C TRP A 139 -1.71 -0.87 16.05
N ARG A 140 -1.39 -0.72 14.75
CA ARG A 140 -2.09 0.22 13.86
C ARG A 140 -3.57 -0.14 13.70
N LEU A 141 -3.90 -1.42 13.51
CA LEU A 141 -5.29 -1.89 13.43
C LEU A 141 -6.08 -1.56 14.70
N GLU A 142 -5.50 -1.82 15.86
CA GLU A 142 -6.17 -1.63 17.15
C GLU A 142 -6.29 -0.15 17.54
N ASN A 143 -5.24 0.64 17.35
CA ASN A 143 -5.18 2.02 17.82
C ASN A 143 -5.68 3.05 16.81
N ASN A 144 -5.34 2.90 15.53
CA ASN A 144 -5.73 3.85 14.50
C ASN A 144 -7.09 3.52 13.90
N GLU A 145 -7.33 2.24 13.59
CA GLU A 145 -8.55 1.79 12.92
C GLU A 145 -9.64 1.31 13.88
N LYS A 146 -9.31 1.22 15.17
CA LYS A 146 -10.23 0.71 16.23
C LYS A 146 -10.79 -0.67 15.91
N LEU A 147 -9.94 -1.53 15.32
CA LEU A 147 -10.27 -2.89 14.94
C LEU A 147 -9.38 -3.88 15.72
N PRO A 148 -9.87 -4.47 16.82
CA PRO A 148 -9.12 -5.45 17.58
C PRO A 148 -8.97 -6.73 16.78
N VAL A 149 -7.73 -7.24 16.71
CA VAL A 149 -7.37 -8.45 15.96
C VAL A 149 -6.54 -9.41 16.81
N LYS A 150 -6.56 -10.68 16.41
CA LYS A 150 -5.73 -11.74 17.01
C LYS A 150 -4.87 -12.39 15.93
N TYR A 151 -3.65 -12.77 16.31
CA TYR A 151 -2.82 -13.65 15.51
C TYR A 151 -3.02 -15.10 15.95
N ASP A 152 -3.17 -15.96 14.95
CA ASP A 152 -3.23 -17.41 15.13
C ASP A 152 -2.05 -18.10 14.46
N CYS A 153 -1.85 -19.37 14.80
CA CYS A 153 -0.94 -20.24 14.09
C CYS A 153 -1.43 -20.48 12.66
N LEU A 154 -0.47 -20.63 11.74
CA LEU A 154 -0.75 -21.05 10.37
C LEU A 154 -1.25 -22.51 10.40
N LEU A 155 -2.36 -22.74 9.71
CA LEU A 155 -2.78 -24.09 9.40
C LEU A 155 -2.05 -24.51 8.12
N TYR A 156 -1.48 -25.71 8.12
CA TYR A 156 -0.85 -26.31 6.95
C TYR A 156 -1.70 -27.48 6.50
N THR A 157 -1.94 -27.59 5.19
CA THR A 157 -2.41 -28.86 4.63
C THR A 157 -1.25 -29.84 4.67
N SER A 158 -1.32 -30.87 5.50
CA SER A 158 -0.37 -31.98 5.39
C SER A 158 -0.54 -32.64 4.02
N PRO A 159 0.54 -32.85 3.24
CA PRO A 159 0.44 -33.68 2.06
C PRO A 159 -0.07 -35.05 2.48
N SER A 160 -1.13 -35.53 1.81
CA SER A 160 -1.68 -36.86 2.08
C SER A 160 -0.58 -37.91 1.83
N PRO A 161 -0.47 -38.94 2.70
CA PRO A 161 0.51 -40.02 2.50
C PRO A 161 0.38 -40.77 1.17
N ARG A 162 -0.66 -40.51 0.39
CA ARG A 162 -0.91 -41.09 -0.93
C ARG A 162 -0.11 -40.45 -2.06
N ASP A 163 0.46 -39.26 -1.84
CA ASP A 163 1.22 -38.55 -2.89
C ASP A 163 2.73 -38.88 -2.90
N ILE A 164 3.16 -39.87 -2.09
CA ILE A 164 4.58 -40.27 -1.98
C ILE A 164 4.83 -41.61 -2.71
N SER A 165 3.87 -42.10 -3.52
CA SER A 165 4.04 -43.34 -4.30
C SER A 165 4.02 -43.03 -5.78
N GLY A 166 5.18 -42.65 -6.31
CA GLY A 166 5.40 -42.44 -7.73
C GLY A 166 6.89 -42.39 -8.02
#